data_f3a70873538a75ee5100b5cd02e22214
#
_entry.id   f3a70873538a75ee5100b5cd02e22214
#
_cell.length_a   1.000
_cell.length_b   1.000
_cell.length_c   1.000
_cell.angle_alpha   90.00
_cell.angle_beta   90.00
_cell.angle_gamma   90.00
#
_symmetry.space_group_name_H-M   'P 1'
#
loop_
_entity.id
_entity.type
_entity.pdbx_description
1 polymer ?
#
loop_
_entity_poly.entity_id
_entity_poly.type
_entity_poly.pdbx_seq_one_letter_code
_entity_poly.pdbx_strand_id
1 'polypeptide(L)'
;SDGVEALDLVKEKKPDLVILDVKMPRLDGIQTAKMIAHDNAAPVVLLTAFGDEDIIEKAKKSMVFGYVMKPVDERNLFPAIQIAVSQFRQKSEIVDRVKDMEREFAARKIIDRAKGLLMDYYHISEEDAYRRMQQTSMKRGIALSDVAQKIVKEIMARKNK
;
A
#
# COMPACT_ATOMS: atom_id res chain seq x y z
N SER A 1 23.02 6.55 16.39
CA SER A 1 21.89 6.27 15.48
C SER A 1 22.33 5.36 14.36
N ASP A 2 21.55 4.37 14.04
CA ASP A 2 21.77 3.45 12.93
C ASP A 2 20.45 3.13 12.23
N GLY A 3 20.50 2.32 11.15
CA GLY A 3 19.33 2.02 10.35
C GLY A 3 18.22 1.26 11.08
N VAL A 4 18.57 0.43 12.08
CA VAL A 4 17.57 -0.33 12.86
C VAL A 4 16.78 0.62 13.75
N GLU A 5 17.46 1.50 14.47
CA GLU A 5 16.82 2.54 15.28
C GLU A 5 15.95 3.47 14.43
N ALA A 6 16.42 3.82 13.20
CA ALA A 6 15.63 4.63 12.29
C ALA A 6 14.32 3.95 11.86
N LEU A 7 14.33 2.64 11.60
CA LEU A 7 13.11 1.88 11.27
C LEU A 7 12.10 1.87 12.42
N ASP A 8 12.57 1.70 13.66
CA ASP A 8 11.71 1.72 14.84
C ASP A 8 11.10 3.11 15.05
N LEU A 9 11.90 4.17 14.90
CA LEU A 9 11.43 5.55 14.99
C LEU A 9 10.41 5.89 13.91
N VAL A 10 10.59 5.43 12.67
CA VAL A 10 9.62 5.63 11.59
C VAL A 10 8.27 4.98 11.92
N LYS A 11 8.28 3.77 12.47
CA LYS A 11 7.05 3.08 12.87
C LYS A 11 6.33 3.78 14.01
N GLU A 12 7.10 4.25 15.01
CA GLU A 12 6.54 4.91 16.19
C GLU A 12 6.04 6.33 15.89
N LYS A 13 6.88 7.14 15.24
CA LYS A 13 6.64 8.58 15.08
C LYS A 13 5.86 8.94 13.82
N LYS A 14 5.85 8.05 12.81
CA LYS A 14 5.21 8.27 11.50
C LYS A 14 5.59 9.63 10.90
N PRO A 15 6.88 9.90 10.66
CA PRO A 15 7.36 11.20 10.21
C PRO A 15 6.88 11.51 8.79
N ASP A 16 6.75 12.81 8.47
CA ASP A 16 6.43 13.29 7.13
C ASP A 16 7.59 13.16 6.14
N LEU A 17 8.81 13.03 6.65
CA LEU A 17 10.04 12.85 5.89
C LEU A 17 11.12 12.21 6.76
N VAL A 18 11.95 11.38 6.15
CA VAL A 18 13.14 10.78 6.77
C VAL A 18 14.38 11.22 6.02
N ILE A 19 15.38 11.71 6.74
CA ILE A 19 16.70 12.01 6.20
C ILE A 19 17.70 11.03 6.81
N LEU A 20 18.41 10.27 5.97
CA LEU A 20 19.35 9.24 6.39
C LEU A 20 20.73 9.50 5.81
N ASP A 21 21.76 9.33 6.62
CA ASP A 21 23.11 9.18 6.09
C ASP A 21 23.24 7.82 5.38
N VAL A 22 23.90 7.79 4.26
CA VAL A 22 24.17 6.52 3.56
C VAL A 22 25.10 5.65 4.41
N LYS A 23 26.15 6.22 4.98
CA LYS A 23 27.13 5.49 5.79
C LYS A 23 26.69 5.45 7.25
N MET A 24 26.00 4.39 7.63
CA MET A 24 25.61 4.12 9.02
C MET A 24 26.09 2.74 9.46
N PRO A 25 26.40 2.55 10.75
CA PRO A 25 26.76 1.24 11.29
C PRO A 25 25.57 0.26 11.27
N ARG A 26 25.85 -1.02 11.31
CA ARG A 26 24.90 -2.15 11.33
C ARG A 26 24.04 -2.24 10.07
N LEU A 27 23.09 -1.35 9.87
CA LEU A 27 22.24 -1.28 8.70
C LEU A 27 22.48 0.07 8.00
N ASP A 28 22.96 0.02 6.75
CA ASP A 28 23.26 1.23 5.97
C ASP A 28 21.99 1.99 5.57
N GLY A 29 22.18 3.28 5.21
CA GLY A 29 21.05 4.15 4.87
C GLY A 29 20.28 3.71 3.64
N ILE A 30 20.92 3.02 2.67
CA ILE A 30 20.25 2.54 1.46
C ILE A 30 19.33 1.36 1.79
N GLN A 31 19.81 0.42 2.60
CA GLN A 31 19.01 -0.72 3.04
C GLN A 31 17.83 -0.25 3.90
N THR A 32 18.09 0.68 4.84
CA THR A 32 17.06 1.32 5.66
C THR A 32 16.01 2.01 4.80
N ALA A 33 16.45 2.81 3.82
CA ALA A 33 15.56 3.52 2.91
C ALA A 33 14.69 2.56 2.06
N LYS A 34 15.26 1.43 1.61
CA LYS A 34 14.50 0.38 0.90
C LYS A 34 13.38 -0.19 1.76
N MET A 35 13.64 -0.47 3.02
CA MET A 35 12.63 -1.01 3.94
C MET A 35 11.51 0.01 4.20
N ILE A 36 11.85 1.28 4.44
CA ILE A 36 10.87 2.37 4.61
C ILE A 36 10.03 2.55 3.34
N ALA A 37 10.67 2.52 2.16
CA ALA A 37 10.00 2.67 0.87
C ALA A 37 9.11 1.48 0.50
N HIS A 38 9.51 0.25 0.88
CA HIS A 38 8.71 -0.96 0.71
C HIS A 38 7.41 -0.88 1.49
N ASP A 39 7.46 -0.44 2.73
CA ASP A 39 6.30 -0.29 3.61
C ASP A 39 5.47 0.96 3.28
N ASN A 40 5.93 1.79 2.32
CA ASN A 40 5.33 3.08 1.97
C ASN A 40 5.10 3.97 3.21
N ALA A 41 6.06 3.94 4.15
CA ALA A 41 5.90 4.56 5.47
C ALA A 41 6.18 6.07 5.46
N ALA A 42 7.22 6.51 4.72
CA ALA A 42 7.59 7.93 4.59
C ALA A 42 8.52 8.15 3.38
N PRO A 43 8.57 9.37 2.82
CA PRO A 43 9.59 9.74 1.85
C PRO A 43 10.97 9.77 2.50
N VAL A 44 11.99 9.31 1.76
CA VAL A 44 13.37 9.26 2.25
C VAL A 44 14.28 10.09 1.35
N VAL A 45 15.10 10.94 1.98
CA VAL A 45 16.22 11.65 1.36
C VAL A 45 17.52 11.09 1.94
N LEU A 46 18.43 10.64 1.08
CA LEU A 46 19.75 10.17 1.50
C LEU A 46 20.77 11.29 1.51
N LEU A 47 21.64 11.29 2.52
CA LEU A 47 22.83 12.13 2.55
C LEU A 47 24.04 11.28 2.15
N THR A 48 24.81 11.74 1.15
CA THR A 48 25.96 11.01 0.62
C THR A 48 27.21 11.87 0.56
N ALA A 49 28.38 11.29 0.65
CA ALA A 49 29.65 12.01 0.48
C ALA A 49 30.01 12.09 -1.02
N PHE A 50 30.87 13.06 -1.36
CA PHE A 50 31.45 13.19 -2.71
C PHE A 50 32.28 11.96 -3.07
N GLY A 51 32.09 11.41 -4.27
CA GLY A 51 32.84 10.23 -4.75
C GLY A 51 32.17 8.87 -4.54
N ASP A 52 30.97 8.84 -4.00
CA ASP A 52 30.20 7.60 -3.80
C ASP A 52 29.30 7.28 -5.03
N GLU A 53 29.84 7.30 -6.25
CA GLU A 53 29.08 7.08 -7.51
C GLU A 53 28.36 5.71 -7.53
N ASP A 54 29.01 4.66 -7.04
CA ASP A 54 28.41 3.33 -6.89
C ASP A 54 27.19 3.33 -5.93
N ILE A 55 27.21 4.22 -4.96
CA ILE A 55 26.13 4.40 -3.99
C ILE A 55 24.95 5.10 -4.63
N ILE A 56 25.19 6.10 -5.48
CA ILE A 56 24.15 6.80 -6.25
C ILE A 56 23.42 5.83 -7.18
N GLU A 57 24.13 4.93 -7.85
CA GLU A 57 23.52 3.87 -8.67
C GLU A 57 22.65 2.90 -7.84
N LYS A 58 23.12 2.53 -6.67
CA LYS A 58 22.33 1.71 -5.73
C LYS A 58 21.12 2.47 -5.19
N ALA A 59 21.26 3.76 -4.91
CA ALA A 59 20.15 4.62 -4.46
C ALA A 59 19.07 4.75 -5.54
N LYS A 60 19.43 4.97 -6.80
CA LYS A 60 18.48 5.00 -7.94
C LYS A 60 17.65 3.72 -8.03
N LYS A 61 18.26 2.55 -7.76
CA LYS A 61 17.59 1.23 -7.78
C LYS A 61 16.76 0.95 -6.51
N SER A 62 16.88 1.79 -5.48
CA SER A 62 16.27 1.53 -4.16
C SER A 62 14.97 2.29 -3.89
N MET A 63 14.33 2.87 -4.91
CA MET A 63 13.10 3.66 -4.77
C MET A 63 13.22 4.83 -3.75
N VAL A 64 14.43 5.36 -3.58
CA VAL A 64 14.68 6.56 -2.78
C VAL A 64 14.24 7.77 -3.58
N PHE A 65 13.52 8.67 -2.97
CA PHE A 65 12.92 9.83 -3.65
C PHE A 65 13.88 11.00 -3.84
N GLY A 66 15.04 10.99 -3.17
CA GLY A 66 16.06 12.02 -3.34
C GLY A 66 17.36 11.70 -2.62
N TYR A 67 18.43 12.33 -3.05
CA TYR A 67 19.71 12.32 -2.35
C TYR A 67 20.32 13.73 -2.38
N VAL A 68 21.12 14.05 -1.37
CA VAL A 68 21.85 15.31 -1.24
C VAL A 68 23.29 15.00 -0.94
N MET A 69 24.19 15.67 -1.67
CA MET A 69 25.64 15.54 -1.47
C MET A 69 26.09 16.42 -0.29
N LYS A 70 26.94 15.87 0.55
CA LYS A 70 27.61 16.63 1.61
C LYS A 70 28.74 17.51 1.02
N PRO A 71 28.94 18.74 1.49
CA PRO A 71 28.29 19.38 2.63
C PRO A 71 26.84 19.79 2.33
N VAL A 72 25.95 19.56 3.31
CA VAL A 72 24.51 19.88 3.18
C VAL A 72 24.30 21.34 3.48
N ASP A 73 23.63 22.06 2.59
CA ASP A 73 23.15 23.42 2.79
C ASP A 73 21.64 23.53 2.44
N GLU A 74 21.04 24.67 2.77
CA GLU A 74 19.61 24.88 2.55
C GLU A 74 19.25 24.87 1.05
N ARG A 75 20.16 25.32 0.18
CA ARG A 75 19.93 25.43 -1.28
C ARG A 75 19.84 24.08 -1.96
N ASN A 76 20.55 23.07 -1.45
CA ASN A 76 20.51 21.73 -2.01
C ASN A 76 19.53 20.81 -1.26
N LEU A 77 19.31 21.03 0.05
CA LEU A 77 18.42 20.20 0.86
C LEU A 77 16.94 20.50 0.62
N PHE A 78 16.53 21.77 0.62
CA PHE A 78 15.12 22.13 0.45
C PHE A 78 14.49 21.62 -0.86
N PRO A 79 15.12 21.80 -2.03
CA PRO A 79 14.59 21.25 -3.28
C PRO A 79 14.49 19.71 -3.25
N ALA A 80 15.47 19.03 -2.67
CA ALA A 80 15.45 17.56 -2.55
C ALA A 80 14.29 17.07 -1.67
N ILE A 81 14.02 17.76 -0.55
CA ILE A 81 12.87 17.49 0.31
C ILE A 81 11.56 17.68 -0.46
N GLN A 82 11.37 18.79 -1.15
CA GLN A 82 10.15 19.08 -1.90
C GLN A 82 9.89 18.04 -2.98
N ILE A 83 10.93 17.63 -3.72
CA ILE A 83 10.83 16.60 -4.74
C ILE A 83 10.47 15.25 -4.09
N ALA A 84 11.16 14.87 -3.02
CA ALA A 84 10.92 13.60 -2.34
C ALA A 84 9.48 13.49 -1.81
N VAL A 85 8.98 14.54 -1.15
CA VAL A 85 7.61 14.58 -0.63
C VAL A 85 6.58 14.55 -1.76
N SER A 86 6.80 15.30 -2.85
CA SER A 86 5.90 15.31 -4.00
C SER A 86 5.81 13.95 -4.68
N GLN A 87 6.96 13.32 -4.96
CA GLN A 87 7.01 12.00 -5.58
C GLN A 87 6.41 10.90 -4.69
N PHE A 88 6.64 10.97 -3.38
CA PHE A 88 6.04 10.05 -2.43
C PHE A 88 4.52 10.16 -2.42
N ARG A 89 3.97 11.37 -2.40
CA ARG A 89 2.51 11.60 -2.47
C ARG A 89 1.91 11.01 -3.74
N GLN A 90 2.51 11.28 -4.89
CA GLN A 90 2.05 10.73 -6.17
C GLN A 90 2.07 9.20 -6.16
N LYS A 91 3.15 8.58 -5.65
CA LYS A 91 3.24 7.12 -5.51
C LYS A 91 2.16 6.58 -4.58
N SER A 92 1.95 7.21 -3.43
CA SER A 92 0.94 6.78 -2.44
C SER A 92 -0.47 6.83 -3.03
N GLU A 93 -0.82 7.89 -3.76
CA GLU A 93 -2.11 8.01 -4.46
C GLU A 93 -2.32 6.88 -5.47
N ILE A 94 -1.28 6.51 -6.22
CA ILE A 94 -1.35 5.39 -7.17
C ILE A 94 -1.56 4.07 -6.44
N VAL A 95 -0.79 3.83 -5.36
CA VAL A 95 -0.91 2.61 -4.56
C VAL A 95 -2.31 2.49 -3.95
N ASP A 96 -2.87 3.57 -3.44
CA ASP A 96 -4.21 3.56 -2.85
C ASP A 96 -5.28 3.32 -3.93
N ARG A 97 -5.17 3.93 -5.11
CA ARG A 97 -6.06 3.65 -6.24
C ARG A 97 -6.01 2.18 -6.67
N VAL A 98 -4.81 1.59 -6.75
CA VAL A 98 -4.67 0.17 -7.09
C VAL A 98 -5.36 -0.70 -6.05
N LYS A 99 -5.16 -0.44 -4.76
CA LYS A 99 -5.83 -1.17 -3.67
C LYS A 99 -7.35 -1.06 -3.74
N ASP A 100 -7.86 0.13 -4.05
CA ASP A 100 -9.30 0.34 -4.18
C ASP A 100 -9.88 -0.41 -5.39
N MET A 101 -9.19 -0.37 -6.54
CA MET A 101 -9.57 -1.15 -7.73
C MET A 101 -9.55 -2.67 -7.44
N GLU A 102 -8.55 -3.16 -6.71
CA GLU A 102 -8.48 -4.57 -6.30
C GLU A 102 -9.65 -4.96 -5.39
N ARG A 103 -10.01 -4.10 -4.45
CA ARG A 103 -11.17 -4.29 -3.56
C ARG A 103 -12.49 -4.33 -4.34
N GLU A 104 -12.68 -3.39 -5.27
CA GLU A 104 -13.87 -3.34 -6.14
C GLU A 104 -13.96 -4.60 -7.01
N PHE A 105 -12.84 -5.03 -7.61
CA PHE A 105 -12.80 -6.23 -8.43
C PHE A 105 -13.11 -7.48 -7.60
N ALA A 106 -12.54 -7.62 -6.42
CA ALA A 106 -12.82 -8.72 -5.50
C ALA A 106 -14.29 -8.72 -5.05
N ALA A 107 -14.85 -7.55 -4.75
CA ALA A 107 -16.26 -7.39 -4.40
C ALA A 107 -17.18 -7.81 -5.55
N ARG A 108 -16.90 -7.39 -6.79
CA ARG A 108 -17.66 -7.78 -7.97
C ARG A 108 -17.62 -9.30 -8.19
N LYS A 109 -16.42 -9.89 -8.12
CA LYS A 109 -16.24 -11.34 -8.30
C LYS A 109 -17.02 -12.17 -7.28
N ILE A 110 -17.04 -11.75 -6.00
CA ILE A 110 -17.79 -12.47 -4.97
C ILE A 110 -19.30 -12.29 -5.12
N ILE A 111 -19.78 -11.12 -5.57
CA ILE A 111 -21.18 -10.86 -5.86
C ILE A 111 -21.66 -11.76 -7.01
N ASP A 112 -20.90 -11.82 -8.11
CA ASP A 112 -21.25 -12.67 -9.27
C ASP A 112 -21.28 -14.15 -8.89
N ARG A 113 -20.32 -14.60 -8.08
CA ARG A 113 -20.32 -15.96 -7.55
C ARG A 113 -21.55 -16.26 -6.68
N ALA A 114 -21.92 -15.32 -5.81
CA ALA A 114 -23.10 -15.49 -4.96
C ALA A 114 -24.40 -15.53 -5.76
N LYS A 115 -24.53 -14.68 -6.80
CA LYS A 115 -25.66 -14.72 -7.75
C LYS A 115 -25.78 -16.09 -8.39
N GLY A 116 -24.69 -16.60 -8.99
CA GLY A 116 -24.69 -17.93 -9.61
C GLY A 116 -25.12 -19.04 -8.66
N LEU A 117 -24.62 -19.03 -7.42
CA LEU A 117 -25.00 -20.01 -6.40
C LEU A 117 -26.48 -19.91 -5.98
N LEU A 118 -27.03 -18.68 -5.90
CA LEU A 118 -28.44 -18.49 -5.61
C LEU A 118 -29.34 -18.97 -6.75
N MET A 119 -28.95 -18.66 -7.99
CA MET A 119 -29.66 -19.13 -9.20
C MET A 119 -29.71 -20.65 -9.24
N ASP A 120 -28.57 -21.32 -9.05
CA ASP A 120 -28.48 -22.78 -9.07
C ASP A 120 -29.26 -23.42 -7.92
N TYR A 121 -29.15 -22.89 -6.71
CA TYR A 121 -29.71 -23.50 -5.51
C TYR A 121 -31.21 -23.28 -5.36
N TYR A 122 -31.71 -22.10 -5.76
CA TYR A 122 -33.13 -21.74 -5.60
C TYR A 122 -33.92 -21.71 -6.92
N HIS A 123 -33.26 -21.99 -8.04
CA HIS A 123 -33.87 -21.94 -9.39
C HIS A 123 -34.55 -20.61 -9.70
N ILE A 124 -33.87 -19.49 -9.36
CA ILE A 124 -34.35 -18.12 -9.57
C ILE A 124 -33.55 -17.41 -10.65
N SER A 125 -34.11 -16.33 -11.19
CA SER A 125 -33.42 -15.48 -12.16
C SER A 125 -32.23 -14.72 -11.54
N GLU A 126 -31.32 -14.25 -12.39
CA GLU A 126 -30.22 -13.40 -11.95
C GLU A 126 -30.72 -12.12 -11.29
N GLU A 127 -31.76 -11.52 -11.85
CA GLU A 127 -32.38 -10.30 -11.31
C GLU A 127 -32.94 -10.55 -9.91
N ASP A 128 -33.65 -11.67 -9.69
CA ASP A 128 -34.19 -12.01 -8.37
C ASP A 128 -33.08 -12.34 -7.38
N ALA A 129 -32.02 -13.02 -7.79
CA ALA A 129 -30.85 -13.29 -6.95
C ALA A 129 -30.21 -11.97 -6.49
N TYR A 130 -29.97 -11.04 -7.41
CA TYR A 130 -29.39 -9.73 -7.09
C TYR A 130 -30.31 -8.92 -6.20
N ARG A 131 -31.60 -8.86 -6.48
CA ARG A 131 -32.63 -8.16 -5.68
C ARG A 131 -32.66 -8.67 -4.26
N ARG A 132 -32.64 -9.99 -4.01
CA ARG A 132 -32.58 -10.59 -2.66
C ARG A 132 -31.32 -10.20 -1.90
N MET A 133 -30.17 -10.22 -2.57
CA MET A 133 -28.91 -9.77 -1.97
C MET A 133 -28.97 -8.30 -1.59
N GLN A 134 -29.48 -7.46 -2.47
CA GLN A 134 -29.63 -6.02 -2.26
C GLN A 134 -30.57 -5.68 -1.09
N GLN A 135 -31.73 -6.33 -1.04
CA GLN A 135 -32.67 -6.18 0.09
C GLN A 135 -32.03 -6.58 1.42
N THR A 136 -31.23 -7.67 1.42
CA THR A 136 -30.53 -8.12 2.62
C THR A 136 -29.46 -7.11 3.06
N SER A 137 -28.70 -6.57 2.10
CA SER A 137 -27.71 -5.51 2.33
C SER A 137 -28.35 -4.29 2.97
N MET A 138 -29.44 -3.79 2.38
CA MET A 138 -30.17 -2.62 2.89
C MET A 138 -30.78 -2.88 4.27
N LYS A 139 -31.44 -4.02 4.47
CA LYS A 139 -32.07 -4.38 5.75
C LYS A 139 -31.06 -4.51 6.90
N ARG A 140 -29.85 -4.97 6.61
CA ARG A 140 -28.80 -5.21 7.61
C ARG A 140 -27.78 -4.08 7.72
N GLY A 141 -27.81 -3.10 6.82
CA GLY A 141 -26.84 -2.00 6.77
C GLY A 141 -25.39 -2.46 6.53
N ILE A 142 -25.19 -3.53 5.75
CA ILE A 142 -23.87 -4.08 5.44
C ILE A 142 -23.61 -4.05 3.93
N ALA A 143 -22.34 -4.08 3.53
CA ALA A 143 -21.97 -4.06 2.11
C ALA A 143 -22.53 -5.27 1.35
N LEU A 144 -22.86 -5.08 0.07
CA LEU A 144 -23.37 -6.15 -0.79
C LEU A 144 -22.37 -7.31 -0.93
N SER A 145 -21.08 -7.00 -0.94
CA SER A 145 -19.98 -7.98 -0.92
C SER A 145 -19.99 -8.85 0.33
N ASP A 146 -20.33 -8.29 1.49
CA ASP A 146 -20.39 -9.05 2.75
C ASP A 146 -21.60 -10.00 2.76
N VAL A 147 -22.73 -9.58 2.18
CA VAL A 147 -23.89 -10.44 1.95
C VAL A 147 -23.49 -11.59 1.02
N ALA A 148 -22.79 -11.29 -0.08
CA ALA A 148 -22.32 -12.25 -1.04
C ALA A 148 -21.39 -13.31 -0.40
N GLN A 149 -20.42 -12.87 0.41
CA GLN A 149 -19.52 -13.77 1.13
C GLN A 149 -20.26 -14.74 2.04
N LYS A 150 -21.28 -14.25 2.79
CA LYS A 150 -22.12 -15.09 3.66
C LYS A 150 -22.89 -16.14 2.86
N ILE A 151 -23.51 -15.71 1.75
CA ILE A 151 -24.26 -16.63 0.86
C ILE A 151 -23.34 -17.72 0.30
N VAL A 152 -22.16 -17.34 -0.21
CA VAL A 152 -21.18 -18.32 -0.73
C VAL A 152 -20.80 -19.32 0.35
N LYS A 153 -20.48 -18.84 1.56
CA LYS A 153 -20.12 -19.70 2.69
C LYS A 153 -21.25 -20.65 3.09
N GLU A 154 -22.48 -20.17 3.18
CA GLU A 154 -23.65 -20.96 3.60
C GLU A 154 -24.03 -22.02 2.56
N ILE A 155 -24.10 -21.65 1.27
CA ILE A 155 -24.47 -22.61 0.22
C ILE A 155 -23.39 -23.67 0.04
N MET A 156 -22.10 -23.28 0.09
CA MET A 156 -21.01 -24.25 -0.01
C MET A 156 -20.99 -25.23 1.17
N ALA A 157 -21.27 -24.77 2.38
CA ALA A 157 -21.37 -25.63 3.55
C ALA A 157 -22.53 -26.63 3.47
N ARG A 158 -23.62 -26.30 2.76
CA ARG A 158 -24.77 -27.20 2.53
C ARG A 158 -24.55 -28.22 1.42
N LYS A 159 -23.74 -27.86 0.40
CA LYS A 159 -23.38 -28.77 -0.70
C LYS A 159 -22.38 -29.87 -0.27
N ASN A 160 -21.66 -29.65 0.83
CA ASN A 160 -20.66 -30.57 1.37
C ASN A 160 -21.22 -31.48 2.48
N LYS A 161 -22.52 -31.42 2.76
CA LYS A 161 -23.27 -32.34 3.64
C LYS A 161 -24.18 -33.27 2.84
#